data_ed078539e10b531327298791bddc00da
#
_entry.id   ed078539e10b531327298791bddc00da
#
_cell.length_a   1.000
_cell.length_b   1.000
_cell.length_c   1.000
_cell.angle_alpha   90.00
_cell.angle_beta   90.00
_cell.angle_gamma   90.00
#
_symmetry.space_group_name_H-M   'P 1'
#
loop_
_entity.id
_entity.type
_entity.pdbx_description
1 polymer ?
#
loop_
_entity_poly.entity_id
_entity_poly.type
_entity_poly.pdbx_seq_one_letter_code
_entity_poly.pdbx_strand_id
1 'polypeptide(L)'
;MIFSVIRRFSKFCQGCGCTFQHINPEVEGFIPENKYKNTLIHNIKTSDTLQNIQRNDEIKLRDFKLTKPEASLYQNPEFEDLDSIEEIEERSKSAIPLYEYQKKPKLKPIICMRCYKISKYGQLPQVDCEITSKPPLTSLNEIFDPIKFESIVLYVIDLIDFNGSLIKEVFDISMQKKAHVILILNKIDALPLNAKLERIYQWGINETRNLFKNLDVAPVSARTGEGYSKVIKILKELNESTPDSRVYVLGATNSGKSSFINTLAKKCWDLPEEKFKRPLTELTTSKYPGTTLSPIEISLRSLKMKIVDTPGIPTLSQITFFLSSQDATLLIPNKKIKPVVLTATPEFTFWIGALVKIEMVSGDFKYLTFFVSHMCTIHKTRKNLAEDVYERQAGKLLKPKYNREIEWEQRVVDINCVSKEKATKDIVIHGLGWISVTGLGECRFIVHLCKNVGFNIREPLMPYEAKPDLVQFTKGHTINSEKYKIIKN
;
A
#
# COMPACT_ATOMS: atom_id res chain seq x y z
N MET A 1 -27.76 -22.85 -3.72
CA MET A 1 -26.84 -21.90 -3.07
C MET A 1 -25.79 -21.34 -4.04
N ILE A 2 -25.16 -22.12 -4.93
CA ILE A 2 -24.17 -21.64 -5.93
C ILE A 2 -24.78 -20.71 -6.96
N PHE A 3 -25.97 -21.00 -7.49
CA PHE A 3 -26.67 -20.12 -8.44
C PHE A 3 -27.01 -18.74 -7.86
N SER A 4 -27.23 -18.63 -6.55
CA SER A 4 -27.47 -17.32 -5.89
C SER A 4 -26.17 -16.52 -5.73
N VAL A 5 -25.05 -17.17 -5.53
CA VAL A 5 -23.72 -16.55 -5.45
C VAL A 5 -23.28 -16.06 -6.83
N ILE A 6 -23.42 -16.89 -7.87
CA ILE A 6 -23.07 -16.51 -9.26
C ILE A 6 -23.99 -15.36 -9.75
N ARG A 7 -25.29 -15.34 -9.42
CA ARG A 7 -26.20 -14.24 -9.77
C ARG A 7 -25.83 -12.91 -9.10
N ARG A 8 -25.29 -12.93 -7.87
CA ARG A 8 -24.87 -11.70 -7.17
C ARG A 8 -23.57 -11.12 -7.72
N PHE A 9 -22.62 -11.97 -8.15
CA PHE A 9 -21.33 -11.54 -8.72
C PHE A 9 -21.41 -11.18 -10.21
N SER A 10 -22.51 -11.48 -10.89
CA SER A 10 -22.64 -11.28 -12.34
C SER A 10 -23.04 -9.87 -12.77
N LYS A 11 -23.38 -8.98 -11.84
CA LYS A 11 -23.83 -7.62 -12.19
C LYS A 11 -22.74 -6.55 -12.07
N PHE A 12 -21.71 -6.79 -11.26
CA PHE A 12 -20.69 -5.79 -10.93
C PHE A 12 -19.29 -6.29 -11.26
N CYS A 13 -18.43 -5.37 -11.71
CA CYS A 13 -17.02 -5.63 -11.93
C CYS A 13 -16.31 -5.93 -10.60
N GLN A 14 -15.68 -7.10 -10.52
CA GLN A 14 -14.94 -7.51 -9.30
C GLN A 14 -13.71 -6.65 -9.02
N GLY A 15 -13.24 -5.86 -10.00
CA GLY A 15 -12.09 -5.01 -9.86
C GLY A 15 -12.41 -3.59 -9.36
N CYS A 16 -13.45 -2.94 -9.90
CA CYS A 16 -13.77 -1.54 -9.57
C CYS A 16 -15.17 -1.33 -8.95
N GLY A 17 -15.99 -2.38 -8.88
CA GLY A 17 -17.34 -2.31 -8.33
C GLY A 17 -18.41 -1.75 -9.28
N CYS A 18 -18.05 -1.23 -10.46
CA CYS A 18 -19.03 -0.69 -11.39
C CYS A 18 -19.95 -1.77 -11.96
N THR A 19 -21.19 -1.41 -12.24
CA THR A 19 -22.14 -2.27 -12.96
C THR A 19 -21.63 -2.58 -14.35
N PHE A 20 -21.71 -3.83 -14.79
CA PHE A 20 -21.35 -4.19 -16.16
C PHE A 20 -22.30 -3.59 -17.18
N GLN A 21 -21.71 -3.10 -18.25
CA GLN A 21 -22.42 -2.66 -19.45
C GLN A 21 -21.70 -3.18 -20.71
N HIS A 22 -22.45 -3.32 -21.82
CA HIS A 22 -21.97 -3.91 -23.07
C HIS A 22 -22.09 -2.95 -24.26
N ILE A 23 -22.47 -1.67 -23.99
CA ILE A 23 -22.86 -0.72 -25.05
C ILE A 23 -21.69 0.21 -25.39
N ASN A 24 -21.12 0.89 -24.42
CA ASN A 24 -20.09 1.92 -24.66
C ASN A 24 -18.72 1.49 -24.14
N PRO A 25 -17.72 1.23 -25.04
CA PRO A 25 -16.36 0.86 -24.64
C PRO A 25 -15.60 1.91 -23.82
N GLU A 26 -15.98 3.18 -23.90
CA GLU A 26 -15.31 4.30 -23.22
C GLU A 26 -15.83 4.53 -21.80
N VAL A 27 -16.98 3.96 -21.46
CA VAL A 27 -17.59 4.13 -20.13
C VAL A 27 -17.18 2.98 -19.20
N GLU A 28 -17.05 3.30 -17.91
CA GLU A 28 -16.70 2.32 -16.89
C GLU A 28 -17.71 1.16 -16.86
N GLY A 29 -17.19 0.00 -16.45
CA GLY A 29 -18.00 -1.22 -16.44
C GLY A 29 -18.09 -1.93 -17.78
N PHE A 30 -17.58 -1.37 -18.88
CA PHE A 30 -17.66 -2.02 -20.18
C PHE A 30 -16.92 -3.38 -20.21
N ILE A 31 -17.66 -4.39 -20.71
CA ILE A 31 -17.13 -5.72 -21.03
C ILE A 31 -17.82 -6.24 -22.30
N PRO A 32 -17.07 -6.70 -23.31
CA PRO A 32 -17.68 -7.32 -24.49
C PRO A 32 -18.55 -8.51 -24.09
N GLU A 33 -19.77 -8.58 -24.64
CA GLU A 33 -20.74 -9.59 -24.24
C GLU A 33 -20.22 -11.04 -24.43
N ASN A 34 -19.51 -11.31 -25.53
CA ASN A 34 -18.90 -12.62 -25.78
C ASN A 34 -17.85 -12.96 -24.71
N LYS A 35 -17.01 -12.00 -24.30
CA LYS A 35 -16.01 -12.20 -23.26
C LYS A 35 -16.66 -12.46 -21.89
N TYR A 36 -17.72 -11.74 -21.57
CA TYR A 36 -18.52 -11.94 -20.37
C TYR A 36 -19.12 -13.34 -20.31
N LYS A 37 -19.84 -13.75 -21.37
CA LYS A 37 -20.46 -15.07 -21.46
C LYS A 37 -19.41 -16.21 -21.39
N ASN A 38 -18.30 -16.09 -22.10
CA ASN A 38 -17.24 -17.10 -22.11
C ASN A 38 -16.57 -17.24 -20.72
N THR A 39 -16.33 -16.13 -20.00
CA THR A 39 -15.77 -16.20 -18.66
C THR A 39 -16.75 -16.80 -17.65
N LEU A 40 -18.04 -16.48 -17.79
CA LEU A 40 -19.09 -17.04 -16.95
C LEU A 40 -19.22 -18.55 -17.14
N ILE A 41 -19.26 -19.01 -18.39
CA ILE A 41 -19.32 -20.46 -18.75
C ILE A 41 -18.09 -21.20 -18.22
N HIS A 42 -16.90 -20.62 -18.38
CA HIS A 42 -15.65 -21.19 -17.83
C HIS A 42 -15.74 -21.35 -16.31
N ASN A 43 -16.23 -20.34 -15.61
CA ASN A 43 -16.33 -20.38 -14.15
C ASN A 43 -17.38 -21.40 -13.66
N ILE A 44 -18.48 -21.55 -14.37
CA ILE A 44 -19.50 -22.58 -14.09
C ILE A 44 -18.87 -23.96 -14.21
N LYS A 45 -18.26 -24.29 -15.37
CA LYS A 45 -17.59 -25.57 -15.58
C LYS A 45 -16.50 -25.86 -14.55
N THR A 46 -15.70 -24.85 -14.22
CA THR A 46 -14.65 -24.96 -13.20
C THR A 46 -15.22 -25.21 -11.80
N SER A 47 -16.35 -24.58 -11.46
CA SER A 47 -17.05 -24.78 -10.20
C SER A 47 -17.59 -26.20 -10.05
N ASP A 48 -18.18 -26.76 -11.13
CA ASP A 48 -18.69 -28.13 -11.14
C ASP A 48 -17.55 -29.16 -11.00
N THR A 49 -16.42 -28.91 -11.67
CA THR A 49 -15.21 -29.75 -11.51
C THR A 49 -14.68 -29.71 -10.09
N LEU A 50 -14.60 -28.53 -9.46
CA LEU A 50 -14.16 -28.38 -8.07
C LEU A 50 -15.09 -29.09 -7.07
N GLN A 51 -16.41 -29.08 -7.31
CA GLN A 51 -17.37 -29.80 -6.46
C GLN A 51 -17.20 -31.31 -6.58
N ASN A 52 -16.98 -31.83 -7.78
CA ASN A 52 -16.74 -33.25 -8.01
C ASN A 52 -15.44 -33.72 -7.33
N ILE A 53 -14.37 -32.91 -7.39
CA ILE A 53 -13.11 -33.18 -6.68
C ILE A 53 -13.35 -33.20 -5.17
N GLN A 54 -14.10 -32.24 -4.61
CA GLN A 54 -14.40 -32.20 -3.17
C GLN A 54 -15.25 -33.39 -2.71
N ARG A 55 -16.24 -33.82 -3.48
CA ARG A 55 -17.04 -35.01 -3.19
C ARG A 55 -16.17 -36.28 -3.18
N ASN A 56 -15.25 -36.41 -4.13
CA ASN A 56 -14.33 -37.54 -4.21
C ASN A 56 -13.33 -37.53 -3.03
N ASP A 57 -12.85 -36.37 -2.61
CA ASP A 57 -11.95 -36.24 -1.45
C ASP A 57 -12.70 -36.55 -0.13
N GLU A 58 -13.99 -36.15 0.00
CA GLU A 58 -14.83 -36.48 1.15
C GLU A 58 -15.17 -37.99 1.21
N ILE A 59 -15.39 -38.64 0.07
CA ILE A 59 -15.62 -40.10 0.01
C ILE A 59 -14.35 -40.84 0.44
N LYS A 60 -13.17 -40.47 -0.08
CA LYS A 60 -11.89 -41.06 0.32
C LYS A 60 -11.58 -40.86 1.79
N LEU A 61 -11.92 -39.70 2.38
CA LEU A 61 -11.76 -39.46 3.82
C LEU A 61 -12.73 -40.32 4.68
N ARG A 62 -13.95 -40.61 4.19
CA ARG A 62 -14.89 -41.49 4.84
C ARG A 62 -14.37 -42.95 4.82
N ASP A 63 -13.87 -43.39 3.68
CA ASP A 63 -13.31 -44.72 3.50
C ASP A 63 -12.06 -44.93 4.39
N PHE A 64 -11.23 -43.89 4.56
CA PHE A 64 -10.06 -43.92 5.44
C PHE A 64 -10.43 -43.97 6.94
N LYS A 65 -11.57 -43.38 7.33
CA LYS A 65 -12.07 -43.45 8.72
C LYS A 65 -12.71 -44.79 9.05
N LEU A 66 -13.18 -45.55 8.07
CA LEU A 66 -13.77 -46.86 8.22
C LEU A 66 -12.73 -47.99 8.34
N THR A 67 -11.48 -47.75 7.94
CA THR A 67 -10.37 -48.72 7.99
C THR A 67 -9.38 -48.45 9.14
N LYS A 68 -9.83 -47.99 10.31
CA LYS A 68 -8.98 -48.02 11.51
C LYS A 68 -8.88 -49.45 11.97
N PRO A 69 -7.68 -50.10 11.99
CA PRO A 69 -7.51 -51.34 12.68
C PRO A 69 -7.71 -51.14 14.19
N GLU A 70 -8.40 -52.08 14.80
CA GLU A 70 -8.61 -52.13 16.22
C GLU A 70 -7.28 -52.01 16.98
N ALA A 71 -7.26 -51.13 17.97
CA ALA A 71 -6.12 -50.90 18.84
C ALA A 71 -6.06 -52.06 19.91
N SER A 72 -5.68 -53.24 19.47
CA SER A 72 -5.34 -54.34 20.33
C SER A 72 -4.17 -55.09 19.72
N LEU A 73 -2.95 -54.67 20.00
CA LEU A 73 -1.71 -55.44 19.89
C LEU A 73 -0.49 -54.51 19.95
N TYR A 74 -0.29 -53.85 21.08
CA TYR A 74 1.05 -53.40 21.47
C TYR A 74 1.36 -54.01 22.83
N GLN A 75 1.79 -55.29 22.80
CA GLN A 75 2.68 -55.85 23.78
C GLN A 75 4.07 -55.80 23.18
N ASN A 76 5.02 -55.28 23.96
CA ASN A 76 6.42 -55.11 23.59
C ASN A 76 7.04 -56.40 23.03
N PRO A 77 7.93 -56.28 22.03
CA PRO A 77 9.12 -57.13 22.00
C PRO A 77 10.39 -56.27 22.06
N GLU A 78 11.35 -56.87 22.73
CA GLU A 78 12.70 -56.49 23.01
C GLU A 78 13.50 -56.10 21.76
N PHE A 79 14.44 -55.18 21.96
CA PHE A 79 15.46 -54.81 21.01
C PHE A 79 16.35 -56.03 20.66
N GLU A 80 16.37 -56.42 19.38
CA GLU A 80 17.51 -57.14 18.77
C GLU A 80 17.66 -56.68 17.33
N ASP A 81 18.90 -56.25 17.06
CA ASP A 81 19.66 -56.20 15.80
C ASP A 81 19.31 -55.17 14.71
N LEU A 82 20.24 -54.25 14.65
CA LEU A 82 20.56 -53.34 13.56
C LEU A 82 20.91 -54.11 12.27
N ASP A 83 20.01 -54.13 11.32
CA ASP A 83 20.36 -54.41 9.92
C ASP A 83 20.29 -53.18 9.07
N SER A 84 21.33 -53.01 8.29
CA SER A 84 21.85 -51.98 7.42
C SER A 84 20.87 -50.94 6.84
N ILE A 85 21.35 -49.72 6.84
CA ILE A 85 20.76 -48.50 6.26
C ILE A 85 20.35 -48.66 4.77
N GLU A 86 20.88 -49.64 4.06
CA GLU A 86 20.59 -49.90 2.64
C GLU A 86 19.18 -50.50 2.41
N GLU A 87 18.63 -51.27 3.32
CA GLU A 87 17.27 -51.84 3.19
C GLU A 87 16.15 -50.80 3.45
N ILE A 88 16.45 -49.72 4.19
CA ILE A 88 15.50 -48.65 4.43
C ILE A 88 15.38 -47.75 3.20
N GLU A 89 16.44 -47.56 2.42
CA GLU A 89 16.40 -46.80 1.16
C GLU A 89 15.68 -47.51 0.03
N GLU A 90 15.69 -48.84 -0.07
CA GLU A 90 14.94 -49.58 -1.07
C GLU A 90 13.44 -49.65 -0.78
N ARG A 91 13.02 -49.74 0.48
CA ARG A 91 11.60 -49.67 0.87
C ARG A 91 10.98 -48.27 0.70
N SER A 92 11.77 -47.21 0.76
CA SER A 92 11.29 -45.86 0.51
C SER A 92 11.08 -45.53 -0.99
N LYS A 93 11.62 -46.35 -1.90
CA LYS A 93 11.46 -46.18 -3.36
C LYS A 93 10.22 -46.89 -3.93
N SER A 94 9.54 -47.72 -3.20
CA SER A 94 8.37 -48.48 -3.67
C SER A 94 7.01 -48.02 -3.14
N ALA A 95 6.96 -46.98 -2.35
CA ALA A 95 5.70 -46.46 -1.80
C ALA A 95 5.43 -45.03 -2.20
N ILE A 96 4.33 -44.89 -2.91
CA ILE A 96 3.58 -43.67 -3.27
C ILE A 96 3.96 -43.14 -4.66
N PRO A 97 3.08 -43.35 -5.67
CA PRO A 97 3.16 -42.55 -6.87
C PRO A 97 3.04 -41.08 -6.45
N LEU A 98 4.05 -40.28 -6.79
CA LEU A 98 3.99 -38.84 -6.77
C LEU A 98 2.70 -38.45 -7.50
N TYR A 99 1.67 -38.13 -6.71
CA TYR A 99 0.47 -37.50 -7.24
C TYR A 99 0.97 -36.26 -7.99
N GLU A 100 0.95 -36.29 -9.30
CA GLU A 100 1.07 -35.10 -10.12
C GLU A 100 0.14 -34.08 -9.50
N TYR A 101 0.69 -33.03 -8.94
CA TYR A 101 -0.04 -31.90 -8.37
C TYR A 101 -0.72 -31.21 -9.55
N GLN A 102 -1.83 -31.81 -10.05
CA GLN A 102 -2.66 -31.18 -11.04
C GLN A 102 -3.07 -29.84 -10.46
N LYS A 103 -2.58 -28.75 -11.05
CA LYS A 103 -2.91 -27.39 -10.64
C LYS A 103 -4.42 -27.29 -10.56
N LYS A 104 -4.98 -27.20 -9.33
CA LYS A 104 -6.43 -27.08 -9.13
C LYS A 104 -6.95 -25.97 -10.03
N PRO A 105 -8.00 -26.20 -10.80
CA PRO A 105 -8.51 -25.20 -11.73
C PRO A 105 -8.93 -23.95 -10.98
N LYS A 106 -8.50 -22.77 -11.46
CA LYS A 106 -8.77 -21.47 -10.82
C LYS A 106 -9.92 -20.78 -11.54
N LEU A 107 -10.87 -20.25 -10.75
CA LEU A 107 -11.91 -19.35 -11.27
C LEU A 107 -11.25 -18.07 -11.82
N LYS A 108 -11.74 -17.60 -12.96
CA LYS A 108 -11.27 -16.35 -13.56
C LYS A 108 -12.10 -15.19 -13.05
N PRO A 109 -11.48 -14.08 -12.59
CA PRO A 109 -12.23 -12.91 -12.17
C PRO A 109 -12.99 -12.31 -13.37
N ILE A 110 -14.25 -11.94 -13.15
CA ILE A 110 -15.04 -11.19 -14.15
C ILE A 110 -14.78 -9.71 -13.89
N ILE A 111 -13.97 -9.10 -14.76
CA ILE A 111 -13.55 -7.69 -14.65
C ILE A 111 -13.82 -6.94 -15.95
N CYS A 112 -14.19 -5.66 -15.83
CA CYS A 112 -14.41 -4.80 -16.99
C CYS A 112 -13.11 -4.55 -17.78
N MET A 113 -13.21 -4.05 -19.00
CA MET A 113 -12.05 -3.79 -19.87
C MET A 113 -11.07 -2.79 -19.26
N ARG A 114 -11.55 -1.78 -18.55
CA ARG A 114 -10.71 -0.83 -17.81
C ARG A 114 -9.86 -1.56 -16.76
N CYS A 115 -10.46 -2.33 -15.86
CA CYS A 115 -9.74 -3.11 -14.85
C CYS A 115 -8.79 -4.14 -15.45
N TYR A 116 -9.19 -4.76 -16.57
CA TYR A 116 -8.33 -5.68 -17.30
C TYR A 116 -7.07 -4.99 -17.84
N LYS A 117 -7.22 -3.82 -18.49
CA LYS A 117 -6.10 -3.03 -19.00
C LYS A 117 -5.17 -2.57 -17.88
N ILE A 118 -5.73 -2.06 -16.78
CA ILE A 118 -4.96 -1.66 -15.60
C ILE A 118 -4.17 -2.84 -15.02
N SER A 119 -4.83 -3.99 -14.85
CA SER A 119 -4.20 -5.18 -14.24
C SER A 119 -3.11 -5.79 -15.13
N LYS A 120 -3.31 -5.81 -16.45
CA LYS A 120 -2.41 -6.51 -17.38
C LYS A 120 -1.31 -5.61 -17.94
N TYR A 121 -1.62 -4.37 -18.22
CA TYR A 121 -0.70 -3.44 -18.89
C TYR A 121 -0.23 -2.30 -17.99
N GLY A 122 -0.83 -2.12 -16.81
CA GLY A 122 -0.52 -1.02 -15.90
C GLY A 122 -0.81 0.35 -16.52
N GLN A 123 -1.71 0.45 -17.50
CA GLN A 123 -2.04 1.67 -18.22
C GLN A 123 -3.54 1.94 -18.14
N LEU A 124 -3.89 3.20 -17.93
CA LEU A 124 -5.24 3.69 -18.17
C LEU A 124 -5.45 3.89 -19.68
N PRO A 125 -6.67 3.73 -20.21
CA PRO A 125 -7.00 4.14 -21.58
C PRO A 125 -6.61 5.59 -21.79
N GLN A 126 -6.10 5.95 -22.99
CA GLN A 126 -5.64 7.32 -23.30
C GLN A 126 -6.73 8.38 -23.12
N VAL A 127 -7.99 8.03 -23.33
CA VAL A 127 -9.14 8.91 -23.11
C VAL A 127 -9.27 9.34 -21.65
N ASP A 128 -8.87 8.48 -20.71
CA ASP A 128 -8.92 8.81 -19.28
C ASP A 128 -7.80 9.75 -18.83
N CYS A 129 -6.74 9.95 -19.64
CA CYS A 129 -5.62 10.83 -19.27
C CYS A 129 -5.97 12.31 -19.32
N GLU A 130 -6.95 12.73 -20.13
CA GLU A 130 -7.42 14.12 -20.19
C GLU A 130 -8.59 14.38 -19.22
N ILE A 131 -9.41 13.38 -18.96
CA ILE A 131 -10.59 13.47 -18.08
C ILE A 131 -10.23 13.17 -16.63
N THR A 132 -9.26 12.30 -16.37
CA THR A 132 -8.84 11.92 -15.00
C THR A 132 -7.80 12.83 -14.38
N SER A 133 -7.49 13.96 -14.99
CA SER A 133 -6.90 15.08 -14.26
C SER A 133 -7.80 15.55 -13.09
N LYS A 134 -9.08 15.18 -13.11
CA LYS A 134 -9.99 15.28 -11.97
C LYS A 134 -10.49 13.86 -11.67
N PRO A 135 -10.04 13.23 -10.57
CA PRO A 135 -10.79 12.07 -10.09
C PRO A 135 -12.25 12.50 -9.99
N PRO A 136 -13.20 11.63 -10.36
CA PRO A 136 -14.60 11.97 -10.16
C PRO A 136 -14.69 12.46 -8.72
N LEU A 137 -15.14 13.71 -8.55
CA LEU A 137 -15.42 14.30 -7.23
C LEU A 137 -16.59 13.51 -6.66
N THR A 138 -16.31 12.29 -6.25
CA THR A 138 -17.19 11.57 -5.34
C THR A 138 -17.26 12.49 -4.14
N SER A 139 -18.40 13.09 -3.91
CA SER A 139 -18.54 13.98 -2.75
C SER A 139 -18.14 13.17 -1.53
N LEU A 140 -17.46 13.79 -0.58
CA LEU A 140 -17.10 13.11 0.67
C LEU A 140 -18.32 12.42 1.28
N ASN A 141 -19.52 13.02 1.11
CA ASN A 141 -20.79 12.47 1.54
C ASN A 141 -21.08 11.10 0.90
N GLU A 142 -20.88 10.92 -0.41
CA GLU A 142 -21.11 9.63 -1.07
C GLU A 142 -20.23 8.49 -0.51
N ILE A 143 -19.03 8.84 -0.02
CA ILE A 143 -18.13 7.88 0.60
C ILE A 143 -18.54 7.60 2.06
N PHE A 144 -19.04 8.62 2.76
CA PHE A 144 -19.35 8.56 4.19
C PHE A 144 -20.78 8.13 4.51
N ASP A 145 -21.76 8.43 3.65
CA ASP A 145 -23.17 8.07 3.85
C ASP A 145 -23.39 6.57 4.09
N PRO A 146 -22.69 5.65 3.35
CA PRO A 146 -22.85 4.22 3.58
C PRO A 146 -22.34 3.73 4.95
N ILE A 147 -21.54 4.55 5.67
CA ILE A 147 -20.97 4.16 6.96
C ILE A 147 -22.07 4.12 8.00
N LYS A 148 -22.26 2.96 8.59
CA LYS A 148 -23.27 2.73 9.62
C LYS A 148 -22.80 3.24 10.98
N PHE A 149 -23.79 3.52 11.84
CA PHE A 149 -23.55 3.85 13.24
C PHE A 149 -22.89 2.65 13.96
N GLU A 150 -21.98 2.92 14.89
CA GLU A 150 -21.26 1.90 15.67
C GLU A 150 -20.51 0.86 14.82
N SER A 151 -20.04 1.28 13.64
CA SER A 151 -19.24 0.43 12.75
C SER A 151 -17.76 0.48 13.09
N ILE A 152 -16.98 -0.38 12.45
CA ILE A 152 -15.52 -0.35 12.53
C ILE A 152 -14.98 0.33 11.28
N VAL A 153 -14.06 1.27 11.46
CA VAL A 153 -13.37 1.99 10.37
C VAL A 153 -11.89 1.65 10.39
N LEU A 154 -11.42 0.97 9.34
CA LEU A 154 -10.00 0.79 9.07
C LEU A 154 -9.52 1.97 8.23
N TYR A 155 -8.87 2.93 8.87
CA TYR A 155 -8.38 4.11 8.18
C TYR A 155 -6.95 3.88 7.68
N VAL A 156 -6.79 3.64 6.37
CA VAL A 156 -5.52 3.30 5.73
C VAL A 156 -4.79 4.55 5.27
N ILE A 157 -3.67 4.84 5.90
CA ILE A 157 -2.77 5.96 5.60
C ILE A 157 -1.51 5.45 4.92
N ASP A 158 -1.03 6.19 3.92
CA ASP A 158 0.28 6.01 3.33
C ASP A 158 1.35 6.60 4.26
N LEU A 159 2.16 5.76 4.89
CA LEU A 159 3.19 6.23 5.84
C LEU A 159 4.27 7.10 5.18
N ILE A 160 4.51 6.91 3.87
CA ILE A 160 5.49 7.72 3.13
C ILE A 160 4.94 9.13 2.88
N ASP A 161 3.63 9.25 2.72
CA ASP A 161 2.91 10.51 2.57
C ASP A 161 1.85 10.66 3.67
N PHE A 162 2.30 10.54 4.93
CA PHE A 162 1.42 10.52 6.09
C PHE A 162 0.51 11.77 6.11
N ASN A 163 1.10 12.96 6.05
CA ASN A 163 0.36 14.22 6.12
C ASN A 163 -0.54 14.44 4.90
N GLY A 164 -0.11 14.06 3.69
CA GLY A 164 -0.90 14.18 2.47
C GLY A 164 -2.01 13.15 2.34
N SER A 165 -1.96 12.05 3.11
CA SER A 165 -3.01 11.03 3.17
C SER A 165 -3.89 11.11 4.42
N LEU A 166 -3.56 12.00 5.37
CA LEU A 166 -4.32 12.24 6.59
C LEU A 166 -5.47 13.22 6.32
N ILE A 167 -6.69 12.71 6.30
CA ILE A 167 -7.93 13.45 6.01
C ILE A 167 -8.70 13.60 7.32
N LYS A 168 -8.81 14.83 7.83
CA LYS A 168 -9.43 15.12 9.13
C LYS A 168 -10.90 14.74 9.15
N GLU A 169 -11.62 14.92 8.06
CA GLU A 169 -13.03 14.62 7.90
C GLU A 169 -13.35 13.14 8.17
N VAL A 170 -12.39 12.24 7.98
CA VAL A 170 -12.56 10.82 8.35
C VAL A 170 -12.71 10.65 9.86
N PHE A 171 -11.98 11.40 10.65
CA PHE A 171 -12.13 11.37 12.12
C PHE A 171 -13.44 12.01 12.57
N ASP A 172 -13.79 13.15 11.96
CA ASP A 172 -15.01 13.89 12.30
C ASP A 172 -16.26 13.03 12.06
N ILE A 173 -16.36 12.39 10.89
CA ILE A 173 -17.49 11.51 10.57
C ILE A 173 -17.48 10.24 11.43
N SER A 174 -16.30 9.71 11.74
CA SER A 174 -16.19 8.54 12.62
C SER A 174 -16.68 8.84 14.03
N MET A 175 -16.37 10.01 14.56
CA MET A 175 -16.90 10.47 15.85
C MET A 175 -18.43 10.65 15.81
N GLN A 176 -18.98 11.28 14.76
CA GLN A 176 -20.43 11.46 14.59
C GLN A 176 -21.17 10.12 14.51
N LYS A 177 -20.57 9.13 13.82
CA LYS A 177 -21.14 7.78 13.68
C LYS A 177 -20.82 6.86 14.87
N LYS A 178 -20.11 7.31 15.89
CA LYS A 178 -19.57 6.52 17.01
C LYS A 178 -18.83 5.27 16.53
N ALA A 179 -18.12 5.39 15.41
CA ALA A 179 -17.37 4.30 14.84
C ALA A 179 -16.06 4.06 15.60
N HIS A 180 -15.65 2.79 15.72
CA HIS A 180 -14.35 2.43 16.25
C HIS A 180 -13.31 2.57 15.14
N VAL A 181 -12.32 3.45 15.33
CA VAL A 181 -11.30 3.74 14.31
C VAL A 181 -10.00 2.98 14.62
N ILE A 182 -9.52 2.23 13.64
CA ILE A 182 -8.18 1.62 13.65
C ILE A 182 -7.35 2.31 12.57
N LEU A 183 -6.31 3.01 12.97
CA LEU A 183 -5.38 3.70 12.07
C LEU A 183 -4.37 2.69 11.53
N ILE A 184 -4.41 2.43 10.24
CA ILE A 184 -3.51 1.52 9.54
C ILE A 184 -2.40 2.34 8.88
N LEU A 185 -1.18 2.30 9.44
CA LEU A 185 0.00 2.93 8.86
C LEU A 185 0.61 1.97 7.83
N ASN A 186 0.18 2.09 6.59
CA ASN A 186 0.58 1.18 5.51
C ASN A 186 1.91 1.59 4.86
N LYS A 187 2.53 0.66 4.13
CA LYS A 187 3.79 0.81 3.38
C LYS A 187 5.05 0.90 4.25
N ILE A 188 5.06 0.29 5.43
CA ILE A 188 6.28 0.22 6.26
C ILE A 188 7.46 -0.44 5.51
N ASP A 189 7.18 -1.29 4.54
CA ASP A 189 8.18 -1.93 3.68
C ASP A 189 8.94 -0.97 2.76
N ALA A 190 8.42 0.23 2.54
CA ALA A 190 9.10 1.28 1.78
C ALA A 190 10.06 2.13 2.63
N LEU A 191 9.96 2.06 3.96
CA LEU A 191 10.87 2.76 4.85
C LEU A 191 12.30 2.20 4.79
N PRO A 192 13.32 2.98 5.20
CA PRO A 192 14.68 2.50 5.36
C PRO A 192 14.81 1.26 6.25
N LEU A 193 15.89 0.50 6.08
CA LEU A 193 16.12 -0.76 6.82
C LEU A 193 16.14 -0.61 8.35
N ASN A 194 16.53 0.57 8.85
CA ASN A 194 16.65 0.85 10.27
C ASN A 194 15.33 1.28 10.92
N ALA A 195 14.23 1.29 10.18
CA ALA A 195 12.91 1.62 10.70
C ALA A 195 12.44 0.51 11.68
N LYS A 196 12.24 0.89 12.94
CA LYS A 196 11.72 -0.01 13.98
C LYS A 196 10.21 0.16 14.11
N LEU A 197 9.45 -0.93 14.05
CA LEU A 197 7.97 -0.91 14.13
C LEU A 197 7.46 -0.21 15.39
N GLU A 198 8.09 -0.47 16.54
CA GLU A 198 7.69 0.15 17.79
C GLU A 198 7.81 1.68 17.73
N ARG A 199 8.89 2.20 17.15
CA ARG A 199 9.06 3.65 16.98
C ARG A 199 8.00 4.24 16.04
N ILE A 200 7.69 3.56 14.93
CA ILE A 200 6.65 3.98 13.99
C ILE A 200 5.30 4.01 14.68
N TYR A 201 5.01 3.02 15.50
CA TYR A 201 3.79 2.93 16.29
C TYR A 201 3.66 4.12 17.26
N GLN A 202 4.69 4.39 18.06
CA GLN A 202 4.70 5.51 19.03
C GLN A 202 4.64 6.86 18.31
N TRP A 203 5.37 6.99 17.20
CA TRP A 203 5.32 8.20 16.39
C TRP A 203 3.92 8.44 15.83
N GLY A 204 3.26 7.40 15.29
CA GLY A 204 1.89 7.49 14.76
C GLY A 204 0.88 7.92 15.83
N ILE A 205 0.97 7.39 17.05
CA ILE A 205 0.14 7.81 18.19
C ILE A 205 0.38 9.30 18.50
N ASN A 206 1.64 9.74 18.55
CA ASN A 206 1.96 11.13 18.89
C ASN A 206 1.43 12.10 17.82
N GLU A 207 1.58 11.80 16.53
CA GLU A 207 1.09 12.63 15.43
C GLU A 207 -0.44 12.74 15.38
N THR A 208 -1.16 11.72 15.88
CA THR A 208 -2.63 11.69 15.82
C THR A 208 -3.31 11.97 17.16
N ARG A 209 -2.55 12.14 18.24
CA ARG A 209 -3.07 12.33 19.60
C ARG A 209 -4.08 13.47 19.74
N ASN A 210 -3.88 14.55 19.00
CA ASN A 210 -4.74 15.72 19.01
C ASN A 210 -5.98 15.59 18.12
N LEU A 211 -6.01 14.59 17.23
CA LEU A 211 -7.10 14.36 16.28
C LEU A 211 -8.14 13.39 16.82
N PHE A 212 -7.69 12.36 17.53
CA PHE A 212 -8.59 11.32 18.04
C PHE A 212 -8.06 10.71 19.33
N LYS A 213 -8.90 10.61 20.34
CA LYS A 213 -8.56 9.97 21.63
C LYS A 213 -8.76 8.45 21.50
N ASN A 214 -7.90 7.67 22.15
CA ASN A 214 -7.99 6.20 22.20
C ASN A 214 -7.99 5.54 20.80
N LEU A 215 -7.08 5.95 19.95
CA LEU A 215 -6.92 5.42 18.61
C LEU A 215 -6.06 4.16 18.62
N ASP A 216 -6.59 3.06 18.08
CA ASP A 216 -5.78 1.90 17.76
C ASP A 216 -4.91 2.19 16.54
N VAL A 217 -3.61 1.96 16.66
CA VAL A 217 -2.63 2.19 15.59
C VAL A 217 -1.96 0.87 15.21
N ALA A 218 -1.88 0.57 13.93
CA ALA A 218 -1.24 -0.63 13.42
C ALA A 218 -0.33 -0.31 12.21
N PRO A 219 1.00 -0.28 12.41
CA PRO A 219 1.94 -0.27 11.28
C PRO A 219 1.88 -1.59 10.50
N VAL A 220 1.68 -1.52 9.18
CA VAL A 220 1.54 -2.70 8.31
C VAL A 220 2.25 -2.54 6.97
N SER A 221 2.55 -3.66 6.34
CA SER A 221 2.89 -3.72 4.92
C SER A 221 1.88 -4.58 4.16
N ALA A 222 1.10 -3.96 3.30
CA ALA A 222 0.21 -4.69 2.40
C ALA A 222 0.98 -5.59 1.41
N ARG A 223 2.25 -5.30 1.15
CA ARG A 223 3.11 -6.06 0.23
C ARG A 223 3.71 -7.30 0.87
N THR A 224 4.23 -7.18 2.10
CA THR A 224 4.91 -8.29 2.80
C THR A 224 4.00 -9.06 3.73
N GLY A 225 2.87 -8.48 4.13
CA GLY A 225 1.96 -9.04 5.13
C GLY A 225 2.44 -8.86 6.58
N GLU A 226 3.42 -7.98 6.81
CA GLU A 226 3.91 -7.63 8.14
C GLU A 226 2.90 -6.77 8.89
N GLY A 227 2.78 -6.94 10.22
CA GLY A 227 1.91 -6.16 11.09
C GLY A 227 0.44 -6.61 11.15
N TYR A 228 0.00 -7.53 10.31
CA TYR A 228 -1.41 -7.94 10.23
C TYR A 228 -1.93 -8.71 11.44
N SER A 229 -1.07 -9.40 12.17
CA SER A 229 -1.47 -10.15 13.38
C SER A 229 -2.14 -9.24 14.41
N LYS A 230 -1.65 -8.01 14.59
CA LYS A 230 -2.24 -7.01 15.48
C LYS A 230 -3.63 -6.59 14.99
N VAL A 231 -3.77 -6.30 13.68
CA VAL A 231 -5.05 -5.92 13.08
C VAL A 231 -6.09 -7.03 13.25
N ILE A 232 -5.71 -8.27 12.96
CA ILE A 232 -6.60 -9.44 13.09
C ILE A 232 -7.02 -9.64 14.56
N LYS A 233 -6.09 -9.44 15.51
CA LYS A 233 -6.40 -9.54 16.94
C LYS A 233 -7.45 -8.51 17.36
N ILE A 234 -7.22 -7.23 17.01
CA ILE A 234 -8.17 -6.14 17.32
C ILE A 234 -9.55 -6.40 16.68
N LEU A 235 -9.58 -6.84 15.41
CA LEU A 235 -10.84 -7.17 14.73
C LEU A 235 -11.58 -8.33 15.41
N LYS A 236 -10.90 -9.34 15.93
CA LYS A 236 -11.53 -10.43 16.70
C LYS A 236 -12.15 -9.93 17.99
N GLU A 237 -11.40 -9.14 18.76
CA GLU A 237 -11.86 -8.55 20.02
C GLU A 237 -13.11 -7.66 19.81
N LEU A 238 -13.09 -6.83 18.76
CA LEU A 238 -14.23 -5.97 18.40
C LEU A 238 -15.44 -6.79 17.91
N ASN A 239 -15.24 -7.87 17.16
CA ASN A 239 -16.33 -8.71 16.71
C ASN A 239 -17.02 -9.47 17.85
N GLU A 240 -16.28 -9.82 18.90
CA GLU A 240 -16.84 -10.40 20.12
C GLU A 240 -17.71 -9.40 20.90
N SER A 241 -17.28 -8.12 20.91
CA SER A 241 -17.99 -7.04 21.62
C SER A 241 -19.19 -6.52 20.84
N THR A 242 -19.12 -6.46 19.51
CA THR A 242 -20.16 -5.93 18.61
C THR A 242 -20.38 -6.89 17.43
N PRO A 243 -21.12 -8.00 17.64
CA PRO A 243 -21.41 -8.96 16.58
C PRO A 243 -22.11 -8.31 15.38
N ASP A 244 -21.80 -8.80 14.16
CA ASP A 244 -22.34 -8.31 12.87
C ASP A 244 -21.97 -6.87 12.50
N SER A 245 -21.00 -6.24 13.18
CA SER A 245 -20.51 -4.93 12.82
C SER A 245 -19.88 -4.95 11.41
N ARG A 246 -20.20 -3.94 10.61
CA ARG A 246 -19.55 -3.77 9.30
C ARG A 246 -18.22 -3.06 9.47
N VAL A 247 -17.24 -3.50 8.70
CA VAL A 247 -15.90 -2.91 8.64
C VAL A 247 -15.77 -2.11 7.36
N TYR A 248 -15.56 -0.81 7.47
CA TYR A 248 -15.33 0.07 6.32
C TYR A 248 -13.84 0.39 6.20
N VAL A 249 -13.29 0.30 4.98
CA VAL A 249 -11.90 0.66 4.74
C VAL A 249 -11.85 1.99 4.03
N LEU A 250 -11.39 3.01 4.74
CA LEU A 250 -11.29 4.40 4.26
C LEU A 250 -9.81 4.78 4.03
N GLY A 251 -9.58 5.82 3.27
CA GLY A 251 -8.26 6.43 3.09
C GLY A 251 -8.10 7.14 1.76
N ALA A 252 -7.01 7.89 1.64
CA ALA A 252 -6.68 8.62 0.43
C ALA A 252 -6.49 7.69 -0.79
N THR A 253 -6.55 8.26 -1.99
CA THR A 253 -6.14 7.54 -3.21
C THR A 253 -4.69 7.08 -3.06
N ASN A 254 -4.37 5.89 -3.59
CA ASN A 254 -3.02 5.28 -3.51
C ASN A 254 -2.49 4.97 -2.10
N SER A 255 -3.27 5.11 -1.02
CA SER A 255 -2.86 4.69 0.32
C SER A 255 -2.70 3.16 0.45
N GLY A 256 -3.19 2.39 -0.53
CA GLY A 256 -3.06 0.94 -0.61
C GLY A 256 -4.21 0.15 0.02
N LYS A 257 -5.42 0.72 0.10
CA LYS A 257 -6.63 0.08 0.63
C LYS A 257 -6.92 -1.29 0.05
N SER A 258 -7.08 -1.39 -1.27
CA SER A 258 -7.40 -2.66 -1.94
C SER A 258 -6.28 -3.70 -1.78
N SER A 259 -5.00 -3.26 -1.76
CA SER A 259 -3.86 -4.14 -1.44
C SER A 259 -3.91 -4.62 0.01
N PHE A 260 -4.27 -3.73 0.94
CA PHE A 260 -4.43 -4.04 2.36
C PHE A 260 -5.53 -5.10 2.55
N ILE A 261 -6.70 -4.90 1.95
CA ILE A 261 -7.83 -5.84 2.05
C ILE A 261 -7.47 -7.20 1.46
N ASN A 262 -6.82 -7.24 0.28
CA ASN A 262 -6.39 -8.48 -0.35
C ASN A 262 -5.43 -9.27 0.56
N THR A 263 -4.49 -8.58 1.21
CA THR A 263 -3.54 -9.22 2.12
C THR A 263 -4.21 -9.65 3.42
N LEU A 264 -5.14 -8.85 3.96
CA LEU A 264 -5.92 -9.21 5.14
C LEU A 264 -6.75 -10.47 4.86
N ALA A 265 -7.44 -10.52 3.72
CA ALA A 265 -8.20 -11.69 3.30
C ALA A 265 -7.33 -12.95 3.18
N LYS A 266 -6.12 -12.83 2.61
CA LYS A 266 -5.15 -13.93 2.54
C LYS A 266 -4.69 -14.39 3.93
N LYS A 267 -4.37 -13.47 4.83
CA LYS A 267 -3.92 -13.78 6.19
C LYS A 267 -5.02 -14.39 7.05
N CYS A 268 -6.26 -13.95 6.91
CA CYS A 268 -7.41 -14.59 7.54
C CYS A 268 -7.65 -16.01 7.02
N TRP A 269 -7.33 -16.27 5.76
CA TRP A 269 -7.43 -17.56 5.12
C TRP A 269 -6.46 -18.62 5.68
N ASP A 270 -5.26 -18.19 6.07
CA ASP A 270 -4.22 -19.07 6.63
C ASP A 270 -4.54 -19.52 8.06
N LEU A 271 -5.66 -19.07 8.66
CA LEU A 271 -6.13 -19.54 9.96
C LEU A 271 -6.60 -21.01 9.87
N PRO A 272 -6.34 -21.85 10.91
CA PRO A 272 -6.54 -23.29 10.86
C PRO A 272 -7.96 -23.75 10.49
N GLU A 273 -8.95 -22.92 10.81
CA GLU A 273 -10.39 -23.23 10.63
C GLU A 273 -10.86 -23.16 9.18
N GLU A 274 -10.09 -22.54 8.26
CA GLU A 274 -10.52 -22.27 6.87
C GLU A 274 -9.54 -22.68 5.77
N LYS A 275 -8.59 -23.58 6.02
CA LYS A 275 -7.57 -23.99 5.05
C LYS A 275 -8.08 -24.50 3.70
N PHE A 276 -9.37 -24.74 3.55
CA PHE A 276 -9.95 -25.39 2.35
C PHE A 276 -10.79 -24.49 1.45
N LYS A 277 -11.05 -23.23 1.79
CA LYS A 277 -11.93 -22.34 1.01
C LYS A 277 -11.24 -21.04 0.65
N ARG A 278 -10.62 -20.95 -0.52
CA ARG A 278 -9.94 -19.73 -1.01
C ARG A 278 -10.94 -18.58 -1.26
N PRO A 279 -10.55 -17.32 -0.98
CA PRO A 279 -11.38 -16.16 -1.36
C PRO A 279 -11.58 -16.17 -2.87
N LEU A 280 -12.84 -16.02 -3.30
CA LEU A 280 -13.23 -16.09 -4.71
C LEU A 280 -12.82 -14.86 -5.52
N THR A 281 -12.46 -13.76 -4.86
CA THR A 281 -12.21 -12.47 -5.51
C THR A 281 -11.04 -11.73 -4.89
N GLU A 282 -10.06 -11.37 -5.72
CA GLU A 282 -9.05 -10.38 -5.38
C GLU A 282 -9.46 -9.03 -5.97
N LEU A 283 -9.39 -7.97 -5.16
CA LEU A 283 -9.59 -6.61 -5.64
C LEU A 283 -8.49 -6.22 -6.61
N THR A 284 -8.84 -5.46 -7.64
CA THR A 284 -7.85 -4.91 -8.56
C THR A 284 -7.00 -3.86 -7.84
N THR A 285 -5.69 -4.02 -7.91
CA THR A 285 -4.72 -3.07 -7.35
C THR A 285 -3.91 -2.42 -8.45
N SER A 286 -3.66 -1.11 -8.33
CA SER A 286 -2.88 -0.34 -9.30
C SER A 286 -2.13 0.80 -8.62
N LYS A 287 -1.08 1.30 -9.28
CA LYS A 287 -0.39 2.54 -8.92
C LYS A 287 -1.16 3.79 -9.37
N TYR A 288 -2.14 3.63 -10.25
CA TYR A 288 -2.96 4.74 -10.73
C TYR A 288 -4.13 5.00 -9.77
N PRO A 289 -4.47 6.27 -9.51
CA PRO A 289 -5.60 6.63 -8.64
C PRO A 289 -6.94 6.22 -9.26
N GLY A 290 -7.96 6.02 -8.40
CA GLY A 290 -9.31 5.70 -8.86
C GLY A 290 -9.51 4.25 -9.32
N THR A 291 -8.83 3.28 -8.69
CA THR A 291 -9.00 1.85 -9.02
C THR A 291 -10.39 1.34 -8.60
N THR A 292 -10.84 1.68 -7.38
CA THR A 292 -12.17 1.35 -6.86
C THR A 292 -13.10 2.54 -7.10
N LEU A 293 -14.18 2.33 -7.83
CA LEU A 293 -15.15 3.38 -8.21
C LEU A 293 -16.45 3.29 -7.43
N SER A 294 -16.80 2.10 -6.93
CA SER A 294 -17.97 1.85 -6.11
C SER A 294 -17.63 0.94 -4.93
N PRO A 295 -18.33 1.03 -3.78
CA PRO A 295 -18.09 0.18 -2.63
C PRO A 295 -18.20 -1.31 -2.97
N ILE A 296 -17.21 -2.11 -2.52
CA ILE A 296 -17.17 -3.56 -2.75
C ILE A 296 -17.21 -4.27 -1.41
N GLU A 297 -18.24 -5.10 -1.18
CA GLU A 297 -18.37 -5.91 0.04
C GLU A 297 -17.66 -7.24 -0.10
N ILE A 298 -16.79 -7.57 0.86
CA ILE A 298 -16.01 -8.81 0.95
C ILE A 298 -16.28 -9.47 2.30
N SER A 299 -16.61 -10.76 2.29
CA SER A 299 -16.83 -11.53 3.51
C SER A 299 -15.52 -12.16 3.98
N LEU A 300 -15.09 -11.85 5.19
CA LEU A 300 -14.03 -12.54 5.92
C LEU A 300 -14.66 -13.64 6.80
N ARG A 301 -14.75 -14.85 6.24
CA ARG A 301 -15.47 -15.97 6.91
C ARG A 301 -14.87 -16.36 8.24
N SER A 302 -13.52 -16.41 8.34
CA SER A 302 -12.80 -16.74 9.58
C SER A 302 -13.08 -15.77 10.72
N LEU A 303 -13.34 -14.50 10.38
CA LEU A 303 -13.72 -13.48 11.36
C LEU A 303 -15.23 -13.28 11.47
N LYS A 304 -16.04 -13.96 10.63
CA LYS A 304 -17.50 -13.77 10.52
C LYS A 304 -17.90 -12.31 10.29
N MET A 305 -17.04 -11.53 9.59
CA MET A 305 -17.21 -10.10 9.36
C MET A 305 -17.34 -9.78 7.87
N LYS A 306 -17.96 -8.62 7.58
CA LYS A 306 -18.05 -8.08 6.23
C LYS A 306 -17.23 -6.81 6.15
N ILE A 307 -16.25 -6.79 5.22
CA ILE A 307 -15.43 -5.63 4.91
C ILE A 307 -15.96 -4.96 3.65
N VAL A 308 -16.05 -3.63 3.70
CA VAL A 308 -16.45 -2.79 2.56
C VAL A 308 -15.25 -1.98 2.11
N ASP A 309 -14.71 -2.28 0.91
CA ASP A 309 -13.72 -1.43 0.24
C ASP A 309 -14.43 -0.20 -0.31
N THR A 310 -13.98 0.98 0.06
CA THR A 310 -14.55 2.25 -0.42
C THR A 310 -13.66 2.88 -1.50
N PRO A 311 -14.22 3.71 -2.38
CA PRO A 311 -13.43 4.55 -3.27
C PRO A 311 -12.39 5.36 -2.50
N GLY A 312 -11.22 5.57 -3.13
CA GLY A 312 -10.18 6.40 -2.54
C GLY A 312 -10.60 7.86 -2.49
N ILE A 313 -10.40 8.50 -1.34
CA ILE A 313 -10.65 9.93 -1.17
C ILE A 313 -9.55 10.71 -1.90
N PRO A 314 -9.87 11.54 -2.90
CA PRO A 314 -8.87 12.33 -3.60
C PRO A 314 -8.35 13.45 -2.70
N THR A 315 -7.03 13.60 -2.62
CA THR A 315 -6.37 14.67 -1.88
C THR A 315 -5.71 15.63 -2.86
N LEU A 316 -6.37 16.76 -3.10
CA LEU A 316 -5.94 17.78 -4.08
C LEU A 316 -4.63 18.48 -3.68
N SER A 317 -4.22 18.36 -2.43
CA SER A 317 -2.97 18.90 -1.91
C SER A 317 -1.73 18.07 -2.28
N GLN A 318 -1.88 16.86 -2.83
CA GLN A 318 -0.73 16.06 -3.23
C GLN A 318 -0.11 16.57 -4.52
N ILE A 319 1.23 16.69 -4.55
CA ILE A 319 2.00 17.14 -5.72
C ILE A 319 1.72 16.26 -6.95
N THR A 320 1.40 14.97 -6.75
CA THR A 320 1.05 14.02 -7.81
C THR A 320 -0.16 14.46 -8.64
N PHE A 321 -1.02 15.30 -8.09
CA PHE A 321 -2.18 15.87 -8.81
C PHE A 321 -1.79 16.86 -9.93
N PHE A 322 -0.59 17.43 -9.85
CA PHE A 322 -0.05 18.41 -10.78
C PHE A 322 0.89 17.80 -11.83
N LEU A 323 0.97 16.45 -11.87
CA LEU A 323 1.89 15.71 -12.72
C LEU A 323 1.14 14.88 -13.76
N SER A 324 1.86 14.50 -14.82
CA SER A 324 1.39 13.45 -15.72
C SER A 324 1.29 12.11 -14.94
N SER A 325 0.43 11.20 -15.40
CA SER A 325 0.34 9.87 -14.77
C SER A 325 1.69 9.13 -14.76
N GLN A 326 2.53 9.31 -15.77
CA GLN A 326 3.87 8.74 -15.84
C GLN A 326 4.79 9.34 -14.78
N ASP A 327 4.86 10.67 -14.69
CA ASP A 327 5.69 11.36 -13.70
C ASP A 327 5.24 11.10 -12.27
N ALA A 328 3.93 11.04 -12.02
CA ALA A 328 3.38 10.69 -10.71
C ALA A 328 3.83 9.30 -10.23
N THR A 329 3.99 8.31 -11.14
CA THR A 329 4.49 6.98 -10.76
C THR A 329 5.95 6.99 -10.31
N LEU A 330 6.76 7.98 -10.72
CA LEU A 330 8.16 8.13 -10.29
C LEU A 330 8.26 8.53 -8.81
N LEU A 331 7.22 9.16 -8.25
CA LEU A 331 7.19 9.55 -6.84
C LEU A 331 6.80 8.40 -5.91
N ILE A 332 6.21 7.32 -6.45
CA ILE A 332 5.79 6.16 -5.66
C ILE A 332 6.96 5.19 -5.47
N PRO A 333 7.48 5.00 -4.26
CA PRO A 333 8.58 4.09 -4.02
C PRO A 333 8.20 2.64 -4.38
N ASN A 334 8.96 1.99 -5.25
CA ASN A 334 8.81 0.56 -5.57
C ASN A 334 9.82 -0.32 -4.83
N LYS A 335 10.81 0.30 -4.18
CA LYS A 335 11.84 -0.31 -3.33
C LYS A 335 11.92 0.47 -2.01
N LYS A 336 12.64 -0.07 -1.03
CA LYS A 336 12.97 0.65 0.20
C LYS A 336 13.65 1.98 -0.12
N ILE A 337 13.18 3.05 0.53
CA ILE A 337 13.80 4.37 0.43
C ILE A 337 15.21 4.28 1.00
N LYS A 338 16.18 4.74 0.22
CA LYS A 338 17.56 4.95 0.64
C LYS A 338 17.72 6.44 0.91
N PRO A 339 17.92 6.84 2.16
CA PRO A 339 18.09 8.26 2.50
C PRO A 339 19.31 8.86 1.78
N VAL A 340 19.16 10.06 1.25
CA VAL A 340 20.26 10.84 0.67
C VAL A 340 20.58 11.98 1.61
N VAL A 341 21.80 12.04 2.13
CA VAL A 341 22.25 13.08 3.07
C VAL A 341 23.12 14.08 2.36
N LEU A 342 22.75 15.35 2.37
CA LEU A 342 23.51 16.45 1.77
C LEU A 342 23.74 17.57 2.78
N THR A 343 24.91 18.23 2.68
CA THR A 343 25.22 19.40 3.50
C THR A 343 24.55 20.64 2.87
N ALA A 344 23.78 21.38 3.66
CA ALA A 344 23.16 22.65 3.31
C ALA A 344 23.96 23.80 3.93
N THR A 345 24.25 24.79 3.11
CA THR A 345 24.78 26.12 3.48
C THR A 345 24.08 27.18 2.62
N PRO A 346 24.11 28.47 2.98
CA PRO A 346 23.45 29.52 2.20
C PRO A 346 23.93 29.68 0.76
N GLU A 347 25.07 29.08 0.40
CA GLU A 347 25.63 29.13 -0.95
C GLU A 347 24.97 28.16 -1.93
N PHE A 348 24.25 27.15 -1.42
CA PHE A 348 23.71 26.06 -2.22
C PHE A 348 22.18 26.00 -2.19
N THR A 349 21.65 25.56 -3.31
CA THR A 349 20.23 25.29 -3.56
C THR A 349 20.05 23.83 -3.91
N PHE A 350 18.92 23.25 -3.51
CA PHE A 350 18.57 21.85 -3.77
C PHE A 350 17.31 21.79 -4.63
N TRP A 351 17.38 21.07 -5.72
CA TRP A 351 16.24 20.70 -6.54
C TRP A 351 15.85 19.24 -6.26
N ILE A 352 14.56 19.00 -6.04
CA ILE A 352 13.97 17.67 -5.94
C ILE A 352 13.09 17.46 -7.16
N GLY A 353 13.59 16.71 -8.15
CA GLY A 353 13.06 16.74 -9.50
C GLY A 353 13.09 18.16 -10.05
N ALA A 354 12.19 18.48 -10.98
CA ALA A 354 11.86 19.85 -11.33
C ALA A 354 10.57 20.29 -10.59
N LEU A 355 10.41 19.86 -9.31
CA LEU A 355 9.17 20.00 -8.56
C LEU A 355 9.30 20.95 -7.36
N VAL A 356 10.42 20.87 -6.66
CA VAL A 356 10.64 21.61 -5.42
C VAL A 356 12.05 22.14 -5.39
N LYS A 357 12.20 23.40 -4.99
CA LYS A 357 13.48 24.06 -4.75
C LYS A 357 13.59 24.40 -3.27
N ILE A 358 14.72 24.07 -2.65
CA ILE A 358 15.00 24.35 -1.25
C ILE A 358 16.27 25.17 -1.15
N GLU A 359 16.18 26.33 -0.49
CA GLU A 359 17.30 27.24 -0.24
C GLU A 359 17.47 27.44 1.26
N MET A 360 18.70 27.35 1.73
CA MET A 360 19.06 27.81 3.06
C MET A 360 19.37 29.31 2.99
N VAL A 361 18.69 30.12 3.78
CA VAL A 361 18.85 31.59 3.77
C VAL A 361 19.85 32.03 4.82
N SER A 362 19.78 31.42 6.02
CA SER A 362 20.62 31.80 7.15
C SER A 362 20.89 30.61 8.05
N GLY A 363 21.95 30.72 8.85
CA GLY A 363 22.41 29.72 9.82
C GLY A 363 23.69 29.01 9.38
N ASP A 364 24.30 28.29 10.32
CA ASP A 364 25.45 27.44 10.05
C ASP A 364 25.04 26.20 9.25
N PHE A 365 26.01 25.45 8.71
CA PHE A 365 25.74 24.27 7.93
C PHE A 365 24.81 23.29 8.66
N LYS A 366 23.90 22.67 7.90
CA LYS A 366 22.98 21.62 8.35
C LYS A 366 23.11 20.41 7.44
N TYR A 367 22.72 19.24 7.94
CA TYR A 367 22.49 18.07 7.13
C TYR A 367 21.02 18.01 6.75
N LEU A 368 20.76 17.90 5.45
CA LEU A 368 19.42 17.59 4.90
C LEU A 368 19.42 16.12 4.49
N THR A 369 18.54 15.34 5.12
CA THR A 369 18.33 13.93 4.77
C THR A 369 17.03 13.80 4.00
N PHE A 370 17.13 13.46 2.72
CA PHE A 370 16.00 13.36 1.80
C PHE A 370 15.43 11.95 1.79
N PHE A 371 14.14 11.81 2.09
CA PHE A 371 13.38 10.59 2.06
C PHE A 371 12.34 10.67 0.93
N VAL A 372 12.78 10.48 -0.29
CA VAL A 372 11.97 10.52 -1.50
C VAL A 372 12.17 9.25 -2.32
N SER A 373 11.31 8.99 -3.31
CA SER A 373 11.48 7.87 -4.23
C SER A 373 12.85 7.92 -4.93
N HIS A 374 13.50 6.77 -5.06
CA HIS A 374 14.78 6.65 -5.77
C HIS A 374 14.71 7.02 -7.27
N MET A 375 13.49 7.14 -7.82
CA MET A 375 13.25 7.59 -9.18
C MET A 375 13.16 9.12 -9.29
N CYS A 376 13.06 9.81 -8.16
CA CYS A 376 13.07 11.27 -8.09
C CYS A 376 14.52 11.76 -7.94
N THR A 377 14.94 12.66 -8.81
CA THR A 377 16.34 13.17 -8.77
C THR A 377 16.49 14.25 -7.70
N ILE A 378 17.63 14.22 -6.99
CA ILE A 378 18.02 15.27 -6.06
C ILE A 378 19.27 15.92 -6.64
N HIS A 379 19.26 17.24 -6.82
CA HIS A 379 20.37 17.98 -7.39
C HIS A 379 20.77 19.15 -6.50
N LYS A 380 22.04 19.17 -6.10
CA LYS A 380 22.65 20.29 -5.36
C LYS A 380 23.41 21.17 -6.32
N THR A 381 23.12 22.48 -6.35
CA THR A 381 23.78 23.46 -7.21
C THR A 381 24.11 24.72 -6.42
N ARG A 382 24.98 25.57 -6.95
CA ARG A 382 25.19 26.90 -6.39
C ARG A 382 23.97 27.77 -6.60
N LYS A 383 23.65 28.63 -5.63
CA LYS A 383 22.44 29.46 -5.63
C LYS A 383 22.32 30.30 -6.91
N ASN A 384 23.41 30.90 -7.38
CA ASN A 384 23.45 31.74 -8.60
C ASN A 384 23.22 30.97 -9.90
N LEU A 385 23.31 29.64 -9.90
CA LEU A 385 23.12 28.76 -11.07
C LEU A 385 21.80 28.00 -11.01
N ALA A 386 21.02 28.18 -9.95
CA ALA A 386 19.86 27.32 -9.68
C ALA A 386 18.78 27.44 -10.74
N GLU A 387 18.47 28.66 -11.20
CA GLU A 387 17.45 28.93 -12.23
C GLU A 387 17.92 28.45 -13.61
N ASP A 388 19.17 28.71 -13.98
CA ASP A 388 19.76 28.24 -15.23
C ASP A 388 19.75 26.69 -15.33
N VAL A 389 20.05 26.00 -14.21
CA VAL A 389 19.93 24.55 -14.14
C VAL A 389 18.49 24.09 -14.32
N TYR A 390 17.52 24.78 -13.73
CA TYR A 390 16.11 24.44 -13.90
C TYR A 390 15.68 24.59 -15.36
N GLU A 391 15.93 25.72 -15.98
CA GLU A 391 15.53 26.02 -17.37
C GLU A 391 16.09 24.99 -18.36
N ARG A 392 17.37 24.61 -18.21
CA ARG A 392 18.05 23.68 -19.14
C ARG A 392 17.75 22.21 -18.86
N GLN A 393 17.47 21.85 -17.63
CA GLN A 393 17.47 20.45 -17.17
C GLN A 393 16.12 19.91 -16.71
N ALA A 394 15.07 20.74 -16.60
CA ALA A 394 13.74 20.28 -16.22
C ALA A 394 13.20 19.24 -17.22
N GLY A 395 12.83 18.07 -16.68
CA GLY A 395 12.36 16.92 -17.46
C GLY A 395 13.48 16.08 -18.12
N LYS A 396 14.74 16.52 -18.03
CA LYS A 396 15.92 15.76 -18.50
C LYS A 396 16.66 15.15 -17.33
N LEU A 397 17.46 15.95 -16.65
CA LEU A 397 18.20 15.58 -15.46
C LEU A 397 17.34 15.72 -14.20
N LEU A 398 16.54 16.80 -14.13
CA LEU A 398 15.60 17.03 -13.04
C LEU A 398 14.26 16.34 -13.38
N LYS A 399 14.06 15.14 -12.85
CA LYS A 399 12.85 14.32 -13.02
C LYS A 399 12.26 13.93 -11.65
N PRO A 400 10.92 13.88 -11.54
CA PRO A 400 9.89 14.27 -12.52
C PRO A 400 9.75 15.79 -12.69
N LYS A 401 8.86 16.21 -13.62
CA LYS A 401 8.54 17.61 -13.84
C LYS A 401 7.03 17.85 -13.85
N TYR A 402 6.60 19.09 -13.67
CA TYR A 402 5.21 19.46 -13.86
C TYR A 402 4.81 19.33 -15.35
N ASN A 403 3.58 18.90 -15.60
CA ASN A 403 3.04 18.73 -16.96
C ASN A 403 2.37 19.98 -17.54
N ARG A 404 2.31 21.06 -16.75
CA ARG A 404 1.72 22.36 -17.08
C ARG A 404 2.51 23.48 -16.42
N GLU A 405 2.30 24.70 -16.86
CA GLU A 405 2.76 25.88 -16.14
C GLU A 405 2.14 25.93 -14.74
N ILE A 406 2.94 26.31 -13.77
CA ILE A 406 2.56 26.37 -12.37
C ILE A 406 2.84 27.76 -11.81
N GLU A 407 2.05 28.13 -10.82
CA GLU A 407 2.34 29.25 -9.95
C GLU A 407 3.19 28.77 -8.79
N TRP A 408 4.40 29.33 -8.65
CA TRP A 408 5.31 29.03 -7.57
C TRP A 408 4.92 29.77 -6.29
N GLU A 409 4.91 29.07 -5.17
CA GLU A 409 4.70 29.61 -3.84
C GLU A 409 5.93 29.35 -2.97
N GLN A 410 6.23 30.29 -2.07
CA GLN A 410 7.34 30.20 -1.13
C GLN A 410 6.81 29.87 0.28
N ARG A 411 7.44 28.92 0.96
CA ARG A 411 7.21 28.60 2.36
C ARG A 411 8.49 28.86 3.15
N VAL A 412 8.41 29.75 4.11
CA VAL A 412 9.52 30.03 5.02
C VAL A 412 9.48 29.05 6.19
N VAL A 413 10.62 28.47 6.51
CA VAL A 413 10.77 27.46 7.58
C VAL A 413 11.93 27.89 8.49
N ASP A 414 11.60 28.22 9.73
CA ASP A 414 12.56 28.48 10.80
C ASP A 414 12.68 27.26 11.70
N ILE A 415 13.91 26.75 11.86
CA ILE A 415 14.19 25.57 12.69
C ILE A 415 15.35 25.90 13.61
N ASN A 416 15.17 25.67 14.92
CA ASN A 416 16.25 25.66 15.89
C ASN A 416 16.70 24.22 16.12
N CYS A 417 17.80 23.84 15.50
CA CYS A 417 18.34 22.49 15.56
C CYS A 417 19.10 22.25 16.87
N VAL A 418 18.86 21.10 17.48
CA VAL A 418 19.37 20.79 18.83
C VAL A 418 20.38 19.64 18.88
N SER A 419 20.63 18.96 17.76
CA SER A 419 21.50 17.78 17.73
C SER A 419 22.21 17.61 16.39
N LYS A 420 23.50 17.24 16.43
CA LYS A 420 24.28 16.87 15.24
C LYS A 420 23.98 15.45 14.74
N GLU A 421 23.39 14.60 15.57
CA GLU A 421 23.17 13.18 15.27
C GLU A 421 21.70 12.85 15.02
N LYS A 422 20.79 13.64 15.60
CA LYS A 422 19.36 13.42 15.54
C LYS A 422 18.67 14.56 14.79
N ALA A 423 17.85 14.22 13.83
CA ALA A 423 17.02 15.21 13.14
C ALA A 423 16.10 15.93 14.13
N THR A 424 15.91 17.22 13.92
CA THR A 424 15.08 18.07 14.77
C THR A 424 13.66 18.18 14.22
N LYS A 425 13.50 18.35 12.91
CA LYS A 425 12.21 18.46 12.23
C LYS A 425 12.25 17.80 10.85
N ASP A 426 11.09 17.32 10.41
CA ASP A 426 10.84 16.91 9.03
C ASP A 426 10.08 18.02 8.30
N ILE A 427 10.59 18.42 7.14
CA ILE A 427 9.90 19.24 6.15
C ILE A 427 9.16 18.30 5.22
N VAL A 428 7.84 18.29 5.23
CA VAL A 428 6.99 17.34 4.49
C VAL A 428 6.33 18.05 3.33
N ILE A 429 6.39 17.42 2.16
CA ILE A 429 5.72 17.89 0.93
C ILE A 429 4.76 16.79 0.49
N HIS A 430 3.47 17.11 0.42
CA HIS A 430 2.42 16.12 0.18
C HIS A 430 2.58 15.41 -1.18
N GLY A 431 2.63 14.08 -1.14
CA GLY A 431 2.81 13.24 -2.32
C GLY A 431 4.24 13.12 -2.85
N LEU A 432 5.23 13.79 -2.21
CA LEU A 432 6.65 13.69 -2.57
C LEU A 432 7.46 12.87 -1.57
N GLY A 433 7.24 13.13 -0.29
CA GLY A 433 8.02 12.58 0.82
C GLY A 433 8.41 13.67 1.81
N TRP A 434 9.57 13.51 2.48
CA TRP A 434 10.02 14.48 3.47
C TRP A 434 11.54 14.65 3.49
N ILE A 435 11.96 15.76 4.09
CA ILE A 435 13.36 16.13 4.29
C ILE A 435 13.59 16.37 5.76
N SER A 436 14.45 15.58 6.41
CA SER A 436 14.82 15.76 7.81
C SER A 436 15.99 16.73 7.94
N VAL A 437 15.91 17.65 8.89
CA VAL A 437 16.94 18.67 9.16
C VAL A 437 17.69 18.31 10.44
N THR A 438 19.03 18.17 10.34
CA THR A 438 19.91 17.80 11.42
C THR A 438 21.05 18.82 11.56
N GLY A 439 21.39 19.24 12.79
CA GLY A 439 22.47 20.19 13.06
C GLY A 439 22.37 20.83 14.41
N LEU A 440 23.05 21.94 14.60
CA LEU A 440 22.96 22.79 15.79
C LEU A 440 22.62 24.24 15.41
N GLY A 441 21.90 24.92 16.31
CA GLY A 441 21.57 26.33 16.19
C GLY A 441 20.48 26.60 15.14
N GLU A 442 20.11 27.85 15.06
CA GLU A 442 19.02 28.35 14.21
C GLU A 442 19.38 28.26 12.73
N CYS A 443 18.36 28.02 11.91
CA CYS A 443 18.47 28.08 10.46
C CYS A 443 17.13 28.45 9.84
N ARG A 444 17.19 29.12 8.71
CA ARG A 444 16.02 29.50 7.90
C ARG A 444 16.14 28.91 6.50
N PHE A 445 15.08 28.23 6.09
CA PHE A 445 14.93 27.71 4.74
C PHE A 445 13.77 28.40 4.02
N ILE A 446 13.88 28.52 2.72
CA ILE A 446 12.76 28.83 1.81
C ILE A 446 12.56 27.62 0.94
N VAL A 447 11.33 27.10 0.95
CA VAL A 447 10.89 26.00 0.11
C VAL A 447 9.96 26.56 -0.96
N HIS A 448 10.35 26.42 -2.22
CA HIS A 448 9.54 26.83 -3.37
C HIS A 448 8.85 25.57 -3.92
N LEU A 449 7.54 25.63 -4.05
CA LEU A 449 6.70 24.53 -4.55
C LEU A 449 5.51 25.09 -5.32
N CYS A 450 4.81 24.22 -6.04
CA CYS A 450 3.58 24.62 -6.74
C CYS A 450 2.51 25.05 -5.73
N LYS A 451 1.84 26.16 -6.02
CA LYS A 451 0.69 26.65 -5.24
C LYS A 451 -0.35 25.53 -5.06
N ASN A 452 -0.94 25.49 -3.87
CA ASN A 452 -1.88 24.47 -3.40
C ASN A 452 -1.28 23.08 -3.12
N VAL A 453 0.02 22.87 -3.31
CA VAL A 453 0.66 21.65 -2.78
C VAL A 453 0.75 21.74 -1.26
N GLY A 454 0.33 20.69 -0.57
CA GLY A 454 0.33 20.63 0.88
C GLY A 454 1.76 20.57 1.43
N PHE A 455 1.92 21.24 2.57
CA PHE A 455 3.20 21.41 3.24
C PHE A 455 3.03 21.34 4.75
N ASN A 456 3.88 20.58 5.43
CA ASN A 456 3.88 20.47 6.89
C ASN A 456 5.30 20.43 7.46
N ILE A 457 5.42 20.83 8.72
CA ILE A 457 6.59 20.59 9.55
C ILE A 457 6.14 19.70 10.69
N ARG A 458 6.88 18.61 10.94
CA ARG A 458 6.52 17.62 11.95
C ARG A 458 7.71 17.09 12.72
N GLU A 459 7.44 16.29 13.75
CA GLU A 459 8.48 15.52 14.44
C GLU A 459 9.07 14.43 13.52
N PRO A 460 10.38 14.18 13.59
CA PRO A 460 11.04 13.27 12.66
C PRO A 460 10.56 11.82 12.78
N LEU A 461 10.11 11.24 11.66
CA LEU A 461 9.80 9.83 11.59
C LEU A 461 11.07 8.97 11.68
N MET A 462 12.17 9.43 11.04
CA MET A 462 13.46 8.73 10.96
C MET A 462 14.58 9.62 11.51
N PRO A 463 14.66 9.81 12.85
CA PRO A 463 15.54 10.85 13.43
C PRO A 463 17.03 10.52 13.38
N TYR A 464 17.45 9.24 13.20
CA TYR A 464 18.85 8.80 13.30
C TYR A 464 19.50 8.45 11.97
N GLU A 465 18.92 8.89 10.86
CA GLU A 465 19.41 8.54 9.51
C GLU A 465 20.48 9.50 8.96
N ALA A 466 20.73 10.63 9.63
CA ALA A 466 21.76 11.58 9.24
C ALA A 466 23.15 11.05 9.69
N LYS A 467 23.75 10.18 8.90
CA LYS A 467 25.14 9.73 9.08
C LYS A 467 26.02 10.36 8.01
N PRO A 468 26.81 11.38 8.36
CA PRO A 468 27.66 12.10 7.40
C PRO A 468 28.71 11.21 6.71
N ASP A 469 29.14 10.15 7.37
CA ASP A 469 30.25 9.29 6.93
C ASP A 469 29.88 8.31 5.80
N LEU A 470 28.61 8.23 5.44
CA LEU A 470 28.12 7.28 4.44
C LEU A 470 27.90 7.90 3.04
N VAL A 471 28.17 9.20 2.87
CA VAL A 471 27.88 9.91 1.61
C VAL A 471 29.15 10.51 1.03
N GLN A 472 29.65 9.92 -0.06
CA GLN A 472 30.66 10.59 -0.90
C GLN A 472 29.98 11.68 -1.74
N PHE A 473 30.39 12.94 -1.52
CA PHE A 473 29.93 14.07 -2.30
C PHE A 473 30.58 14.08 -3.68
N THR A 474 29.78 13.97 -4.74
CA THR A 474 30.23 14.24 -6.09
C THR A 474 30.01 15.72 -6.39
N LYS A 475 31.09 16.45 -6.67
CA LYS A 475 31.03 17.88 -7.05
C LYS A 475 30.11 18.08 -8.26
N GLY A 476 28.95 18.75 -8.05
CA GLY A 476 28.11 19.26 -9.13
C GLY A 476 27.35 18.24 -9.98
N HIS A 477 27.20 16.98 -9.55
CA HIS A 477 26.47 15.95 -10.29
C HIS A 477 25.10 15.68 -9.67
N THR A 478 24.12 15.39 -10.53
CA THR A 478 22.80 14.92 -10.12
C THR A 478 22.93 13.58 -9.41
N ILE A 479 22.30 13.50 -8.26
CA ILE A 479 22.35 12.31 -7.44
C ILE A 479 21.09 11.48 -7.71
N ASN A 480 21.29 10.34 -8.34
CA ASN A 480 20.28 9.30 -8.41
C ASN A 480 20.59 8.28 -7.33
N SER A 481 19.62 8.03 -6.42
CA SER A 481 19.78 7.12 -5.27
C SER A 481 20.20 5.69 -5.65
N GLU A 482 20.03 5.29 -6.90
CA GLU A 482 20.51 3.99 -7.39
C GLU A 482 22.04 3.89 -7.59
N LYS A 483 22.75 5.02 -7.70
CA LYS A 483 24.20 5.05 -7.94
C LYS A 483 25.05 5.03 -6.66
N TYR A 484 24.44 5.15 -5.48
CA TYR A 484 25.19 5.04 -4.22
C TYR A 484 25.45 3.58 -3.88
N LYS A 485 26.61 3.08 -4.28
CA LYS A 485 27.23 1.91 -3.63
C LYS A 485 27.79 2.40 -2.28
N ILE A 486 27.29 1.85 -1.19
CA ILE A 486 27.91 1.98 0.13
C ILE A 486 29.28 1.31 -0.01
N ILE A 487 30.34 2.12 -0.04
CA ILE A 487 31.70 1.60 0.08
C ILE A 487 31.81 1.22 1.55
N LYS A 488 31.72 -0.06 1.84
CA LYS A 488 32.17 -0.60 3.13
C LYS A 488 33.70 -0.55 3.10
N ASN A 489 34.29 0.28 3.96
CA ASN A 489 35.63 0.04 4.45
C ASN A 489 35.58 -1.03 5.54
#